data_a1700df7be2e3cea6e5b6538371358b9
#
_entry.id   a1700df7be2e3cea6e5b6538371358b9
#
_cell.length_a   1.000
_cell.length_b   1.000
_cell.length_c   1.000
_cell.angle_alpha   90.00
_cell.angle_beta   90.00
_cell.angle_gamma   90.00
#
_symmetry.space_group_name_H-M   'P 1'
#
loop_
_entity.id
_entity.type
_entity.pdbx_description
1 polymer ?
#
loop_
_entity_poly.entity_id
_entity_poly.type
_entity_poly.pdbx_seq_one_letter_code
_entity_poly.pdbx_strand_id
1 'polypeptide(L)'
;MEMSPYQAALRFIQDNSGTGGASSLAKLMLSLWNSQCAFAVSECLGNLDRQNTRIALDAIEKYAREGESEELSEVCRQINAAYPRYWKLGAAATKAKSDLRARWEIEDRDDEEDEDEG
;
A
#
# COMPACT_ATOMS: atom_id res chain seq x y z
N MET A 1 -14.76 21.16 12.49
CA MET A 1 -14.82 20.17 11.42
C MET A 1 -13.78 19.10 11.65
N GLU A 2 -14.21 17.87 11.70
CA GLU A 2 -13.28 16.77 11.91
C GLU A 2 -12.44 16.53 10.65
N MET A 3 -11.19 16.27 10.88
CA MET A 3 -10.24 15.94 9.82
C MET A 3 -10.53 14.52 9.31
N SER A 4 -10.49 14.31 8.00
CA SER A 4 -10.66 12.96 7.46
C SER A 4 -9.51 12.06 7.90
N PRO A 5 -9.69 10.74 7.90
CA PRO A 5 -8.59 9.82 8.23
C PRO A 5 -7.36 10.01 7.33
N TYR A 6 -7.58 10.33 6.07
CA TYR A 6 -6.48 10.55 5.12
C TYR A 6 -5.68 11.79 5.49
N GLN A 7 -6.37 12.88 5.82
CA GLN A 7 -5.70 14.12 6.24
C GLN A 7 -5.01 13.94 7.58
N ALA A 8 -5.65 13.21 8.51
CA ALA A 8 -5.05 12.92 9.80
C ALA A 8 -3.75 12.11 9.65
N ALA A 9 -3.75 11.12 8.75
CA ALA A 9 -2.56 10.33 8.46
C ALA A 9 -1.44 11.21 7.89
N LEU A 10 -1.77 12.03 6.90
CA LEU A 10 -0.81 12.94 6.28
C LEU A 10 -0.19 13.87 7.30
N ARG A 11 -1.02 14.47 8.15
CA ARG A 11 -0.55 15.40 9.18
C ARG A 11 0.39 14.72 10.16
N PHE A 12 0.05 13.52 10.62
CA PHE A 12 0.93 12.77 11.52
C PHE A 12 2.26 12.45 10.83
N ILE A 13 2.21 12.01 9.58
CA ILE A 13 3.42 11.70 8.82
C ILE A 13 4.33 12.91 8.68
N GLN A 14 3.75 14.08 8.38
CA GLN A 14 4.52 15.32 8.23
C GLN A 14 5.10 15.80 9.55
N ASP A 15 4.33 15.73 10.64
CA ASP A 15 4.75 16.22 11.94
C ASP A 15 5.74 15.27 12.63
N ASN A 16 5.76 14.00 12.24
CA ASN A 16 6.57 12.97 12.90
C ASN A 16 7.48 12.22 11.92
N SER A 17 7.97 12.92 10.92
CA SER A 17 8.83 12.35 9.88
C SER A 17 10.02 11.60 10.49
N GLY A 18 10.29 10.41 9.99
CA GLY A 18 11.39 9.59 10.45
C GLY A 18 11.04 8.62 11.59
N THR A 19 9.82 8.67 12.11
CA THR A 19 9.37 7.72 13.15
C THR A 19 8.80 6.46 12.52
N GLY A 20 8.77 5.36 13.30
CA GLY A 20 8.19 4.10 12.86
C GLY A 20 6.70 4.22 12.54
N GLY A 21 5.97 5.01 13.35
CA GLY A 21 4.54 5.23 13.11
C GLY A 21 4.28 5.98 11.81
N ALA A 22 5.07 7.00 11.52
CA ALA A 22 4.95 7.74 10.26
C ALA A 22 5.26 6.85 9.06
N SER A 23 6.27 5.99 9.19
CA SER A 23 6.64 5.04 8.16
C SER A 23 5.50 4.05 7.87
N SER A 24 4.91 3.49 8.92
CA SER A 24 3.79 2.55 8.78
C SER A 24 2.57 3.19 8.12
N LEU A 25 2.19 4.39 8.57
CA LEU A 25 1.06 5.11 7.96
C LEU A 25 1.33 5.49 6.50
N ALA A 26 2.56 5.88 6.18
CA ALA A 26 2.94 6.18 4.80
C ALA A 26 2.78 4.95 3.90
N LYS A 27 3.25 3.80 4.35
CA LYS A 27 3.10 2.54 3.60
C LYS A 27 1.63 2.17 3.42
N LEU A 28 0.82 2.33 4.47
CA LEU A 28 -0.61 2.07 4.39
C LEU A 28 -1.27 2.95 3.33
N MET A 29 -1.05 4.25 3.41
CA MET A 29 -1.68 5.19 2.48
C MET A 29 -1.29 4.93 1.04
N LEU A 30 -0.02 4.69 0.77
CA LEU A 30 0.46 4.39 -0.58
C LEU A 30 -0.17 3.11 -1.12
N SER A 31 -0.31 2.07 -0.27
CA SER A 31 -0.90 0.80 -0.69
C SER A 31 -2.41 0.90 -0.95
N LEU A 32 -3.12 1.77 -0.21
CA LEU A 32 -4.53 2.04 -0.48
C LEU A 32 -4.69 2.79 -1.80
N TRP A 33 -3.80 3.73 -2.07
CA TRP A 33 -3.88 4.58 -3.25
C TRP A 33 -3.62 3.81 -4.55
N ASN A 34 -2.67 2.88 -4.51
CA ASN A 34 -2.28 2.22 -5.75
C ASN A 34 -1.88 0.77 -5.49
N SER A 35 -2.59 -0.16 -6.15
CA SER A 35 -2.33 -1.60 -6.02
C SER A 35 -0.94 -2.02 -6.52
N GLN A 36 -0.27 -1.16 -7.29
CA GLN A 36 1.11 -1.41 -7.71
C GLN A 36 2.12 -1.15 -6.61
N CYS A 37 1.69 -0.50 -5.52
CA CYS A 37 2.55 -0.24 -4.37
C CYS A 37 2.15 -1.20 -3.26
N ALA A 38 2.82 -2.34 -3.18
CA ALA A 38 2.41 -3.45 -2.31
C ALA A 38 3.27 -3.53 -1.04
N PHE A 39 2.60 -3.44 0.11
CA PHE A 39 3.22 -3.67 1.41
C PHE A 39 2.37 -4.66 2.20
N ALA A 40 3.02 -5.47 3.01
CA ALA A 40 2.31 -6.38 3.92
C ALA A 40 1.50 -5.58 4.93
N VAL A 41 0.34 -6.11 5.33
CA VAL A 41 -0.51 -5.44 6.33
C VAL A 41 0.27 -5.17 7.62
N SER A 42 1.12 -6.10 8.05
CA SER A 42 1.93 -5.92 9.25
C SER A 42 2.91 -4.74 9.14
N GLU A 43 3.41 -4.45 7.94
CA GLU A 43 4.26 -3.28 7.72
C GLU A 43 3.48 -1.97 7.82
N CYS A 44 2.20 -2.03 7.47
CA CYS A 44 1.31 -0.85 7.50
C CYS A 44 0.78 -0.55 8.89
N LEU A 45 0.72 -1.54 9.78
CA LEU A 45 0.13 -1.41 11.10
C LEU A 45 1.13 -1.53 12.24
N GLY A 46 2.40 -1.78 11.92
CA GLY A 46 3.45 -1.87 12.93
C GLY A 46 3.79 -0.52 13.54
N ASN A 47 4.22 -0.52 14.79
CA ASN A 47 4.69 0.69 15.50
C ASN A 47 3.65 1.80 15.64
N LEU A 48 2.37 1.48 15.58
CA LEU A 48 1.28 2.44 15.77
C LEU A 48 0.83 2.44 17.22
N ASP A 49 0.71 3.64 17.80
CA ASP A 49 0.05 3.79 19.09
C ASP A 49 -1.47 3.70 18.90
N ARG A 50 -2.21 3.86 19.99
CA ARG A 50 -3.67 3.74 19.95
C ARG A 50 -4.31 4.74 18.99
N GLN A 51 -3.88 5.99 19.03
CA GLN A 51 -4.42 7.05 18.19
C GLN A 51 -4.15 6.78 16.71
N ASN A 52 -2.93 6.40 16.37
CA ASN A 52 -2.54 6.14 14.98
C ASN A 52 -3.14 4.84 14.46
N THR A 53 -3.35 3.85 15.33
CA THR A 53 -4.09 2.65 14.97
C THR A 53 -5.52 3.02 14.56
N ARG A 54 -6.16 3.93 15.29
CA ARG A 54 -7.51 4.39 14.94
C ARG A 54 -7.52 5.11 13.60
N ILE A 55 -6.53 5.96 13.36
CA ILE A 55 -6.40 6.65 12.07
C ILE A 55 -6.26 5.62 10.94
N ALA A 56 -5.41 4.62 11.13
CA ALA A 56 -5.18 3.56 10.13
C ALA A 56 -6.46 2.79 9.82
N LEU A 57 -7.18 2.35 10.86
CA LEU A 57 -8.41 1.58 10.68
C LEU A 57 -9.51 2.42 10.03
N ASP A 58 -9.61 3.69 10.40
CA ASP A 58 -10.59 4.61 9.81
C ASP A 58 -10.27 4.87 8.33
N ALA A 59 -8.99 4.96 7.98
CA ALA A 59 -8.57 5.12 6.59
C ALA A 59 -8.92 3.88 5.75
N ILE A 60 -8.68 2.70 6.30
CA ILE A 60 -9.03 1.43 5.66
C ILE A 60 -10.54 1.35 5.43
N GLU A 61 -11.33 1.67 6.46
CA GLU A 61 -12.79 1.66 6.37
C GLU A 61 -13.29 2.64 5.32
N LYS A 62 -12.75 3.87 5.32
CA LYS A 62 -13.12 4.88 4.35
C LYS A 62 -12.84 4.40 2.92
N TYR A 63 -11.66 3.82 2.70
CA TYR A 63 -11.31 3.28 1.39
C TYR A 63 -12.23 2.13 0.98
N ALA A 64 -12.57 1.25 1.92
CA ALA A 64 -13.45 0.11 1.64
C ALA A 64 -14.85 0.57 1.21
N ARG A 65 -15.35 1.69 1.75
CA ARG A 65 -16.67 2.23 1.40
C ARG A 65 -16.64 3.07 0.12
N GLU A 66 -15.63 3.89 -0.06
CA GLU A 66 -15.62 4.93 -1.08
C GLU A 66 -14.71 4.64 -2.27
N GLY A 67 -13.72 3.76 -2.09
CA GLY A 67 -12.74 3.47 -3.13
C GLY A 67 -11.79 4.63 -3.36
N GLU A 68 -11.33 4.76 -4.58
CA GLU A 68 -10.42 5.82 -4.98
C GLU A 68 -11.11 7.18 -4.94
N SER A 69 -10.36 8.21 -4.55
CA SER A 69 -10.88 9.57 -4.48
C SER A 69 -9.75 10.56 -4.78
N GLU A 70 -10.13 11.78 -5.14
CA GLU A 70 -9.15 12.85 -5.34
C GLU A 70 -8.44 13.21 -4.06
N GLU A 71 -9.12 13.16 -2.93
CA GLU A 71 -8.52 13.42 -1.63
C GLU A 71 -7.39 12.44 -1.35
N LEU A 72 -7.65 11.14 -1.56
CA LEU A 72 -6.63 10.10 -1.36
C LEU A 72 -5.44 10.33 -2.29
N SER A 73 -5.69 10.63 -3.56
CA SER A 73 -4.63 10.89 -4.54
C SER A 73 -3.76 12.08 -4.12
N GLU A 74 -4.39 13.16 -3.68
CA GLU A 74 -3.67 14.37 -3.28
C GLU A 74 -2.79 14.10 -2.05
N VAL A 75 -3.36 13.44 -1.05
CA VAL A 75 -2.62 13.05 0.16
C VAL A 75 -1.42 12.17 -0.21
N CYS A 76 -1.65 11.17 -1.07
CA CYS A 76 -0.59 10.22 -1.42
C CYS A 76 0.49 10.82 -2.32
N ARG A 77 0.17 11.81 -3.15
CA ARG A 77 1.19 12.54 -3.90
C ARG A 77 2.16 13.25 -2.95
N GLN A 78 1.63 13.84 -1.88
CA GLN A 78 2.47 14.50 -0.87
C GLN A 78 3.31 13.49 -0.10
N ILE A 79 2.74 12.35 0.24
CA ILE A 79 3.47 11.27 0.92
C ILE A 79 4.59 10.75 0.01
N ASN A 80 4.29 10.51 -1.25
CA ASN A 80 5.27 10.01 -2.22
C ASN A 80 6.42 10.98 -2.42
N ALA A 81 6.12 12.29 -2.43
CA ALA A 81 7.16 13.32 -2.52
C ALA A 81 8.10 13.29 -1.33
N ALA A 82 7.57 13.00 -0.13
CA ALA A 82 8.37 12.91 1.10
C ALA A 82 9.12 11.58 1.22
N TYR A 83 8.55 10.48 0.71
CA TYR A 83 9.09 9.14 0.86
C TYR A 83 9.15 8.39 -0.49
N PRO A 84 9.92 8.87 -1.46
CA PRO A 84 9.94 8.25 -2.79
C PRO A 84 10.48 6.81 -2.79
N ARG A 85 11.28 6.46 -1.78
CA ARG A 85 11.82 5.09 -1.68
C ARG A 85 10.74 4.05 -1.36
N TYR A 86 9.71 4.45 -0.63
CA TYR A 86 8.61 3.52 -0.31
C TYR A 86 7.84 3.14 -1.57
N TRP A 87 7.62 4.07 -2.48
CA TRP A 87 7.01 3.75 -3.76
C TRP A 87 7.84 2.71 -4.52
N LYS A 88 9.16 2.90 -4.55
CA LYS A 88 10.06 1.98 -5.23
C LYS A 88 10.03 0.59 -4.61
N LEU A 89 9.98 0.50 -3.28
CA LEU A 89 9.88 -0.78 -2.57
C LEU A 89 8.58 -1.50 -2.90
N GLY A 90 7.46 -0.77 -2.82
CA GLY A 90 6.16 -1.36 -3.11
C GLY A 90 6.03 -1.81 -4.56
N ALA A 91 6.57 -1.03 -5.50
CA ALA A 91 6.56 -1.37 -6.91
C ALA A 91 7.43 -2.61 -7.20
N ALA A 92 8.56 -2.73 -6.50
CA ALA A 92 9.43 -3.90 -6.65
C ALA A 92 8.74 -5.19 -6.19
N ALA A 93 7.99 -5.12 -5.10
CA ALA A 93 7.21 -6.27 -4.61
C ALA A 93 6.16 -6.70 -5.63
N THR A 94 5.44 -5.76 -6.21
CA THR A 94 4.44 -6.02 -7.24
C THR A 94 5.08 -6.64 -8.49
N LYS A 95 6.22 -6.10 -8.91
CA LYS A 95 6.94 -6.62 -10.06
C LYS A 95 7.38 -8.07 -9.83
N ALA A 96 7.90 -8.36 -8.65
CA ALA A 96 8.32 -9.74 -8.32
C ALA A 96 7.15 -10.72 -8.40
N LYS A 97 5.98 -10.33 -7.89
CA LYS A 97 4.78 -11.16 -7.98
C LYS A 97 4.36 -11.37 -9.44
N SER A 98 4.39 -10.32 -10.22
CA SER A 98 4.02 -10.37 -11.63
C SER A 98 4.96 -11.29 -12.42
N ASP A 99 6.25 -11.19 -12.17
CA ASP A 99 7.26 -12.02 -12.84
C ASP A 99 7.07 -13.50 -12.47
N LEU A 100 6.74 -13.79 -11.22
CA LEU A 100 6.51 -15.16 -10.77
C LEU A 100 5.24 -15.74 -11.38
N ARG A 101 4.15 -14.96 -11.44
CA ARG A 101 2.91 -15.38 -12.08
C ARG A 101 3.13 -15.71 -13.56
N ALA A 102 3.88 -14.89 -14.25
CA ALA A 102 4.21 -15.11 -15.66
C ALA A 102 4.97 -16.42 -15.84
N ARG A 103 5.89 -16.70 -14.92
CA ARG A 103 6.67 -17.96 -14.94
C ARG A 103 5.74 -19.17 -14.73
N TRP A 104 4.83 -19.07 -13.77
CA TRP A 104 3.86 -20.13 -13.50
C TRP A 104 2.93 -20.39 -14.69
N GLU A 105 2.51 -19.35 -15.40
CA GLU A 105 1.70 -19.51 -16.60
C GLU A 105 2.41 -20.32 -17.67
N ILE A 106 3.71 -20.09 -17.83
CA ILE A 106 4.53 -20.84 -18.79
C ILE A 106 4.64 -22.30 -18.34
N GLU A 107 4.91 -22.55 -17.07
CA GLU A 107 5.02 -23.90 -16.49
C GLU A 107 3.71 -24.66 -16.64
N ASP A 108 2.58 -24.03 -16.36
CA ASP A 108 1.27 -24.64 -16.46
C ASP A 108 0.93 -24.98 -17.92
N ARG A 109 1.31 -24.15 -18.87
CA ARG A 109 1.12 -24.42 -20.30
C ARG A 109 1.96 -25.59 -20.77
N ASP A 110 3.19 -25.69 -20.32
CA ASP A 110 4.08 -26.82 -20.65
C ASP A 110 3.50 -28.13 -20.12
N ASP A 111 2.95 -28.14 -18.90
CA ASP A 111 2.30 -29.30 -18.32
C ASP A 111 1.05 -29.71 -19.12
N GLU A 112 0.24 -28.75 -19.58
CA GLU A 112 -0.92 -29.01 -20.42
C GLU A 112 -0.53 -29.60 -21.77
N GLU A 113 0.54 -29.10 -22.37
CA GLU A 113 1.06 -29.64 -23.63
C GLU A 113 1.55 -31.08 -23.48
N ASP A 114 2.23 -31.39 -22.37
CA ASP A 114 2.68 -32.74 -22.07
C ASP A 114 1.50 -33.71 -21.89
N GLU A 115 0.43 -33.27 -21.26
CA GLU A 115 -0.79 -34.07 -21.10
C GLU A 115 -1.46 -34.36 -22.44
N ASP A 116 -1.49 -33.41 -23.34
CA ASP A 116 -2.08 -33.55 -24.67
C ASP A 116 -1.28 -34.52 -25.55
N GLU A 117 0.00 -34.64 -25.36
CA GLU A 117 0.86 -35.57 -26.10
C GLU A 117 0.79 -37.00 -25.58
N GLY A 118 0.30 -37.15 -24.37
CA GLY A 118 0.10 -38.45 -23.75
C GLY A 118 -1.12 -39.17 -24.29
#